data_7e9b5b6cc9819e2b462e113bc6c68a21
#
_entry.id   7e9b5b6cc9819e2b462e113bc6c68a21
#
_cell.length_a   1.000
_cell.length_b   1.000
_cell.length_c   1.000
_cell.angle_alpha   90.00
_cell.angle_beta   90.00
_cell.angle_gamma   90.00
#
_symmetry.space_group_name_H-M   'P 1'
#
loop_
_entity.id
_entity.type
_entity.pdbx_description
1 polymer ?
#
loop_
_entity_poly.entity_id
_entity_poly.type
_entity_poly.pdbx_seq_one_letter_code
_entity_poly.pdbx_strand_id
1 'polypeptide(L)'
;MKLIAGVDEVGRGSLIGPVYAAAVILNKSIDKKLLKDSKSLNKSKREALSKYIKKNSIWAVGRASVIEIEKINILQASLLAMKRAIKKLKKKPHLILIDGNKLPKIRNYHLKAVIKGDQKIPCISAASIIAKVSRDKMITNLSKEFSGYYWDRNFGYGTMQHLKAIKKLGVTKHHRNTFNTIISFK
;
A
#
# COMPACT_ATOMS: atom_id res chain seq x y z
N MET A 1 24.27 8.06 -13.76
CA MET A 1 23.37 8.75 -12.83
C MET A 1 22.89 7.77 -11.75
N LYS A 2 22.95 8.15 -10.47
CA LYS A 2 22.50 7.27 -9.37
C LYS A 2 20.98 7.18 -9.35
N LEU A 3 20.40 5.98 -9.49
CA LEU A 3 18.97 5.73 -9.42
C LEU A 3 18.54 5.66 -7.95
N ILE A 4 17.49 6.41 -7.59
CA ILE A 4 16.90 6.41 -6.25
C ILE A 4 15.46 5.93 -6.37
N ALA A 5 15.09 4.93 -5.56
CA ALA A 5 13.72 4.46 -5.43
C ALA A 5 13.08 4.95 -4.13
N GLY A 6 11.79 5.27 -4.18
CA GLY A 6 10.94 5.45 -3.01
C GLY A 6 10.04 4.23 -2.80
N VAL A 7 9.76 3.90 -1.56
CA VAL A 7 8.90 2.76 -1.19
C VAL A 7 7.93 3.19 -0.09
N ASP A 8 6.67 2.79 -0.24
CA ASP A 8 5.63 3.01 0.76
C ASP A 8 4.62 1.86 0.74
N GLU A 9 3.89 1.68 1.84
CA GLU A 9 2.85 0.65 1.98
C GLU A 9 1.47 1.26 2.27
N VAL A 10 0.42 0.45 2.04
CA VAL A 10 -0.98 0.79 2.32
C VAL A 10 -1.75 -0.42 2.83
N GLY A 11 -2.73 -0.15 3.69
CA GLY A 11 -3.67 -1.16 4.16
C GLY A 11 -3.24 -1.86 5.44
N ARG A 12 -2.32 -1.30 6.23
CA ARG A 12 -1.92 -1.87 7.53
C ARG A 12 -3.08 -1.95 8.51
N GLY A 13 -3.80 -0.85 8.69
CA GLY A 13 -4.94 -0.77 9.64
C GLY A 13 -6.28 -1.28 9.07
N SER A 14 -6.30 -1.84 7.87
CA SER A 14 -7.53 -2.41 7.31
C SER A 14 -7.84 -3.76 7.93
N LEU A 15 -9.12 -4.05 8.15
CA LEU A 15 -9.60 -5.32 8.74
C LEU A 15 -9.63 -6.46 7.73
N ILE A 16 -9.53 -6.16 6.43
CA ILE A 16 -9.61 -7.15 5.36
C ILE A 16 -8.46 -7.04 4.35
N GLY A 17 -8.28 -8.11 3.60
CA GLY A 17 -7.46 -8.16 2.40
C GLY A 17 -5.96 -8.01 2.66
N PRO A 18 -5.16 -8.08 1.60
CA PRO A 18 -3.71 -7.98 1.68
C PRO A 18 -3.23 -6.57 2.03
N VAL A 19 -2.02 -6.49 2.57
CA VAL A 19 -1.22 -5.26 2.61
C VAL A 19 -0.48 -5.11 1.28
N TYR A 20 -0.43 -3.90 0.74
CA TYR A 20 0.24 -3.55 -0.51
C TYR A 20 1.41 -2.63 -0.24
N ALA A 21 2.45 -2.73 -1.06
CA ALA A 21 3.52 -1.75 -1.13
C ALA A 21 3.86 -1.47 -2.59
N ALA A 22 4.38 -0.27 -2.87
CA ALA A 22 4.94 0.04 -4.17
C ALA A 22 6.37 0.54 -4.03
N ALA A 23 7.16 0.31 -5.08
CA ALA A 23 8.49 0.86 -5.23
C ALA A 23 8.55 1.67 -6.54
N VAL A 24 9.08 2.89 -6.51
CA VAL A 24 9.07 3.81 -7.64
C VAL A 24 10.41 4.49 -7.82
N ILE A 25 10.96 4.42 -9.03
CA ILE A 25 12.09 5.23 -9.49
C ILE A 25 11.51 6.28 -10.45
N LEU A 26 11.47 7.54 -10.01
CA LEU A 26 10.92 8.63 -10.82
C LEU A 26 11.84 8.96 -12.00
N ASN A 27 11.25 9.21 -13.17
CA ASN A 27 11.98 9.85 -14.26
C ASN A 27 12.17 11.34 -13.94
N LYS A 28 13.22 11.94 -14.53
CA LYS A 28 13.51 13.39 -14.38
C LYS A 28 12.37 14.29 -14.92
N SER A 29 11.63 13.80 -15.89
CA SER A 29 10.53 14.52 -16.54
C SER A 29 9.27 14.66 -15.67
N ILE A 30 9.19 13.97 -14.52
CA ILE A 30 8.03 14.09 -13.64
C ILE A 30 8.07 15.42 -12.87
N ASP A 31 6.99 16.18 -12.98
CA ASP A 31 6.78 17.35 -12.14
C ASP A 31 6.55 16.91 -10.67
N LYS A 32 7.55 17.20 -9.85
CA LYS A 32 7.54 16.83 -8.44
C LYS A 32 6.52 17.63 -7.62
N LYS A 33 6.05 18.80 -8.12
CA LYS A 33 5.02 19.60 -7.46
C LYS A 33 3.70 18.83 -7.39
N LEU A 34 3.35 18.07 -8.42
CA LEU A 34 2.15 17.24 -8.46
C LEU A 34 2.11 16.13 -7.38
N LEU A 35 3.25 15.80 -6.78
CA LEU A 35 3.37 14.74 -5.79
C LEU A 35 3.25 15.25 -4.34
N LYS A 36 3.39 16.56 -4.10
CA LYS A 36 3.41 17.13 -2.74
C LYS A 36 2.05 17.03 -2.03
N ASP A 37 0.95 17.23 -2.77
CA ASP A 37 -0.40 17.33 -2.21
C ASP A 37 -1.21 16.05 -2.38
N SER A 38 -0.54 14.91 -2.51
CA SER A 38 -1.17 13.62 -2.86
C SER A 38 -2.21 13.14 -1.84
N LYS A 39 -2.11 13.55 -0.56
CA LYS A 39 -3.06 13.16 0.50
C LYS A 39 -4.39 13.90 0.40
N SER A 40 -4.39 15.14 -0.10
CA SER A 40 -5.60 15.96 -0.29
C SER A 40 -6.38 15.60 -1.56
N LEU A 41 -5.79 14.77 -2.44
CA LEU A 41 -6.43 14.41 -3.71
C LEU A 41 -7.67 13.54 -3.49
N ASN A 42 -8.77 13.89 -4.17
CA ASN A 42 -9.92 13.00 -4.28
C ASN A 42 -9.55 11.74 -5.10
N LYS A 43 -10.45 10.74 -5.11
CA LYS A 43 -10.22 9.45 -5.75
C LYS A 43 -9.85 9.59 -7.23
N SER A 44 -10.63 10.37 -8.00
CA SER A 44 -10.43 10.53 -9.46
C SER A 44 -9.07 11.16 -9.77
N LYS A 45 -8.71 12.25 -9.11
CA LYS A 45 -7.40 12.93 -9.27
C LYS A 45 -6.25 12.00 -8.89
N ARG A 46 -6.40 11.21 -7.82
CA ARG A 46 -5.37 10.23 -7.39
C ARG A 46 -5.19 9.12 -8.41
N GLU A 47 -6.26 8.62 -9.01
CA GLU A 47 -6.20 7.62 -10.08
C GLU A 47 -5.54 8.17 -11.34
N ALA A 48 -5.87 9.40 -11.76
CA ALA A 48 -5.23 10.07 -12.89
C ALA A 48 -3.73 10.27 -12.64
N LEU A 49 -3.34 10.75 -11.45
CA LEU A 49 -1.95 10.91 -11.06
C LEU A 49 -1.20 9.58 -11.01
N SER A 50 -1.84 8.51 -10.52
CA SER A 50 -1.26 7.17 -10.54
C SER A 50 -0.98 6.68 -11.96
N LYS A 51 -1.89 6.94 -12.93
CA LYS A 51 -1.67 6.61 -14.34
C LYS A 51 -0.50 7.40 -14.92
N TYR A 52 -0.42 8.69 -14.61
CA TYR A 52 0.69 9.54 -15.03
C TYR A 52 2.04 9.07 -14.49
N ILE A 53 2.13 8.78 -13.19
CA ILE A 53 3.34 8.24 -12.56
C ILE A 53 3.75 6.92 -13.22
N LYS A 54 2.82 5.99 -13.41
CA LYS A 54 3.08 4.69 -14.02
C LYS A 54 3.61 4.78 -15.44
N LYS A 55 3.13 5.75 -16.23
CA LYS A 55 3.59 5.99 -17.63
C LYS A 55 5.03 6.54 -17.64
N ASN A 56 5.40 7.35 -16.64
CA ASN A 56 6.64 8.14 -16.65
C ASN A 56 7.66 7.68 -15.58
N SER A 57 7.55 6.48 -15.02
CA SER A 57 8.45 5.97 -13.99
C SER A 57 8.72 4.49 -14.15
N ILE A 58 9.77 4.00 -13.49
CA ILE A 58 9.95 2.57 -13.26
C ILE A 58 9.31 2.26 -11.91
N TRP A 59 8.34 1.37 -11.91
CA TRP A 59 7.59 1.03 -10.71
C TRP A 59 7.27 -0.46 -10.63
N ALA A 60 7.02 -0.89 -9.41
CA ALA A 60 6.52 -2.23 -9.13
C ALA A 60 5.66 -2.23 -7.87
N VAL A 61 4.76 -3.22 -7.77
CA VAL A 61 3.89 -3.45 -6.62
C VAL A 61 4.19 -4.83 -6.03
N GLY A 62 4.29 -4.87 -4.71
CA GLY A 62 4.34 -6.07 -3.91
C GLY A 62 3.12 -6.14 -2.98
N ARG A 63 2.75 -7.35 -2.59
CA ARG A 63 1.67 -7.57 -1.61
C ARG A 63 2.01 -8.73 -0.69
N ALA A 64 1.43 -8.72 0.51
CA ALA A 64 1.35 -9.87 1.39
C ALA A 64 -0.12 -10.18 1.69
N SER A 65 -0.49 -11.45 1.59
CA SER A 65 -1.86 -11.94 1.71
C SER A 65 -2.38 -11.89 3.15
N VAL A 66 -3.67 -12.12 3.34
CA VAL A 66 -4.28 -12.27 4.69
C VAL A 66 -3.60 -13.42 5.44
N ILE A 67 -3.41 -14.57 4.81
CA ILE A 67 -2.74 -15.73 5.42
C ILE A 67 -1.31 -15.39 5.88
N GLU A 68 -0.56 -14.61 5.07
CA GLU A 68 0.78 -14.18 5.47
C GLU A 68 0.73 -13.17 6.63
N ILE A 69 -0.25 -12.24 6.63
CA ILE A 69 -0.45 -11.30 7.75
C ILE A 69 -0.73 -12.06 9.05
N GLU A 70 -1.59 -13.07 9.02
CA GLU A 70 -1.93 -13.91 10.17
C GLU A 70 -0.72 -14.71 10.67
N LYS A 71 0.12 -15.21 9.76
CA LYS A 71 1.30 -16.01 10.10
C LYS A 71 2.46 -15.20 10.68
N ILE A 72 2.73 -14.00 10.15
CA ILE A 72 3.95 -13.24 10.48
C ILE A 72 3.69 -11.86 11.09
N ASN A 73 2.45 -11.51 11.40
CA ASN A 73 1.89 -10.22 11.79
C ASN A 73 1.96 -9.13 10.72
N ILE A 74 1.20 -8.05 10.94
CA ILE A 74 1.05 -6.97 9.95
C ILE A 74 2.34 -6.17 9.70
N LEU A 75 3.21 -6.03 10.70
CA LEU A 75 4.47 -5.34 10.53
C LEU A 75 5.39 -6.12 9.57
N GLN A 76 5.59 -7.41 9.85
CA GLN A 76 6.44 -8.26 9.00
C GLN A 76 5.84 -8.45 7.60
N ALA A 77 4.52 -8.55 7.49
CA ALA A 77 3.82 -8.62 6.21
C ALA A 77 3.98 -7.34 5.39
N SER A 78 3.96 -6.15 6.02
CA SER A 78 4.25 -4.87 5.35
C SER A 78 5.68 -4.85 4.80
N LEU A 79 6.66 -5.24 5.60
CA LEU A 79 8.05 -5.34 5.16
C LEU A 79 8.24 -6.38 4.05
N LEU A 80 7.51 -7.49 4.09
CA LEU A 80 7.50 -8.49 3.02
C LEU A 80 6.92 -7.92 1.71
N ALA A 81 5.82 -7.17 1.78
CA ALA A 81 5.24 -6.48 0.63
C ALA A 81 6.24 -5.48 0.02
N MET A 82 6.92 -4.66 0.84
CA MET A 82 7.98 -3.75 0.40
C MET A 82 9.13 -4.51 -0.28
N LYS A 83 9.64 -5.58 0.34
CA LYS A 83 10.68 -6.45 -0.23
C LYS A 83 10.29 -6.98 -1.61
N ARG A 84 9.04 -7.43 -1.76
CA ARG A 84 8.50 -7.93 -3.03
C ARG A 84 8.41 -6.83 -4.09
N ALA A 85 7.97 -5.61 -3.71
CA ALA A 85 7.94 -4.46 -4.61
C ALA A 85 9.35 -4.09 -5.11
N ILE A 86 10.32 -3.99 -4.20
CA ILE A 86 11.72 -3.68 -4.53
C ILE A 86 12.31 -4.71 -5.50
N LYS A 87 12.14 -6.00 -5.21
CA LYS A 87 12.68 -7.09 -6.05
C LYS A 87 12.06 -7.16 -7.44
N LYS A 88 10.83 -6.64 -7.62
CA LYS A 88 10.15 -6.58 -8.93
C LYS A 88 10.53 -5.38 -9.79
N LEU A 89 11.30 -4.42 -9.29
CA LEU A 89 11.77 -3.29 -10.09
C LEU A 89 12.63 -3.79 -11.27
N LYS A 90 12.33 -3.31 -12.48
CA LYS A 90 13.08 -3.65 -13.70
C LYS A 90 14.53 -3.13 -13.72
N LYS A 91 14.84 -2.12 -12.88
CA LYS A 91 16.20 -1.60 -12.71
C LYS A 91 16.54 -1.59 -11.23
N LYS A 92 17.76 -2.02 -10.89
CA LYS A 92 18.27 -2.02 -9.52
C LYS A 92 18.62 -0.57 -9.11
N PRO A 93 17.99 0.00 -8.05
CA PRO A 93 18.35 1.32 -7.55
C PRO A 93 19.66 1.27 -6.74
N HIS A 94 20.39 2.40 -6.72
CA HIS A 94 21.58 2.59 -5.88
C HIS A 94 21.21 2.87 -4.43
N LEU A 95 20.10 3.55 -4.22
CA LEU A 95 19.56 3.88 -2.89
C LEU A 95 18.05 3.71 -2.90
N ILE A 96 17.50 3.15 -1.81
CA ILE A 96 16.07 2.98 -1.60
C ILE A 96 15.67 3.73 -0.34
N LEU A 97 14.77 4.69 -0.51
CA LEU A 97 14.17 5.47 0.58
C LEU A 97 12.81 4.85 0.92
N ILE A 98 12.63 4.47 2.18
CA ILE A 98 11.46 3.74 2.64
C ILE A 98 10.70 4.61 3.64
N ASP A 99 9.39 4.75 3.47
CA ASP A 99 8.56 5.44 4.45
C ASP A 99 8.57 4.72 5.81
N GLY A 100 8.57 5.52 6.88
CA GLY A 100 8.56 5.02 8.26
C GLY A 100 9.94 4.83 8.88
N ASN A 101 10.03 3.95 9.88
CA ASN A 101 11.22 3.72 10.71
C ASN A 101 11.73 2.26 10.68
N LYS A 102 11.14 1.39 9.89
CA LYS A 102 11.52 -0.02 9.76
C LYS A 102 11.93 -0.35 8.33
N LEU A 103 12.91 -1.21 8.19
CA LEU A 103 13.48 -1.61 6.89
C LEU A 103 13.26 -3.10 6.64
N PRO A 104 12.89 -3.50 5.41
CA PRO A 104 12.83 -4.90 5.05
C PRO A 104 14.25 -5.49 4.96
N LYS A 105 14.42 -6.73 5.41
CA LYS A 105 15.71 -7.44 5.25
C LYS A 105 15.90 -7.87 3.80
N ILE A 106 16.74 -7.14 3.07
CA ILE A 106 17.12 -7.44 1.68
C ILE A 106 18.64 -7.31 1.55
N ARG A 107 19.31 -8.37 1.09
CA ARG A 107 20.75 -8.35 0.80
C ARG A 107 21.02 -7.58 -0.49
N ASN A 108 22.20 -6.97 -0.59
CA ASN A 108 22.71 -6.28 -1.79
C ASN A 108 21.89 -5.03 -2.22
N TYR A 109 21.22 -4.36 -1.27
CA TYR A 109 20.54 -3.08 -1.47
C TYR A 109 20.89 -2.09 -0.36
N HIS A 110 21.08 -0.83 -0.72
CA HIS A 110 21.25 0.26 0.25
C HIS A 110 19.86 0.82 0.59
N LEU A 111 19.45 0.68 1.83
CA LEU A 111 18.14 1.10 2.33
C LEU A 111 18.29 2.22 3.35
N LYS A 112 17.39 3.22 3.31
CA LYS A 112 17.30 4.28 4.32
C LYS A 112 15.84 4.52 4.69
N ALA A 113 15.51 4.46 5.98
CA ALA A 113 14.20 4.82 6.50
C ALA A 113 14.04 6.34 6.54
N VAL A 114 12.85 6.83 6.21
CA VAL A 114 12.52 8.26 6.22
C VAL A 114 11.14 8.42 6.88
N ILE A 115 11.12 8.97 8.09
CA ILE A 115 9.88 9.21 8.83
C ILE A 115 9.06 10.30 8.12
N LYS A 116 7.78 9.97 7.81
CA LYS A 116 6.86 10.80 7.01
C LYS A 116 7.47 11.14 5.65
N GLY A 117 8.12 10.16 5.04
CA GLY A 117 8.80 10.31 3.75
C GLY A 117 7.82 10.56 2.60
N ASP A 118 6.61 10.04 2.69
CA ASP A 118 5.51 10.27 1.77
C ASP A 118 5.15 11.75 1.60
N GLN A 119 5.39 12.57 2.64
CA GLN A 119 5.16 14.02 2.62
C GLN A 119 6.39 14.81 2.15
N LYS A 120 7.58 14.26 2.26
CA LYS A 120 8.86 14.98 2.08
C LYS A 120 9.59 14.60 0.79
N ILE A 121 9.46 13.34 0.36
CA ILE A 121 10.29 12.73 -0.68
C ILE A 121 9.41 12.32 -1.87
N PRO A 122 9.58 12.98 -3.04
CA PRO A 122 8.70 12.75 -4.19
C PRO A 122 8.58 11.29 -4.64
N CYS A 123 9.66 10.51 -4.62
CA CYS A 123 9.59 9.10 -5.02
C CYS A 123 8.83 8.22 -3.99
N ILE A 124 8.85 8.57 -2.68
CA ILE A 124 8.04 7.90 -1.66
C ILE A 124 6.57 8.29 -1.83
N SER A 125 6.28 9.59 -2.04
CA SER A 125 4.91 10.06 -2.34
C SER A 125 4.32 9.34 -3.56
N ALA A 126 5.09 9.20 -4.64
CA ALA A 126 4.68 8.45 -5.82
C ALA A 126 4.40 6.97 -5.51
N ALA A 127 5.20 6.34 -4.66
CA ALA A 127 4.98 4.97 -4.21
C ALA A 127 3.68 4.86 -3.40
N SER A 128 3.43 5.79 -2.48
CA SER A 128 2.18 5.89 -1.71
C SER A 128 0.95 5.92 -2.63
N ILE A 129 0.96 6.78 -3.65
CA ILE A 129 -0.13 6.92 -4.62
C ILE A 129 -0.37 5.60 -5.38
N ILE A 130 0.70 4.98 -5.90
CA ILE A 130 0.58 3.71 -6.65
C ILE A 130 0.07 2.59 -5.74
N ALA A 131 0.60 2.46 -4.53
CA ALA A 131 0.17 1.44 -3.57
C ALA A 131 -1.32 1.62 -3.22
N LYS A 132 -1.73 2.86 -2.90
CA LYS A 132 -3.12 3.21 -2.55
C LYS A 132 -4.08 2.87 -3.68
N VAL A 133 -3.84 3.37 -4.89
CA VAL A 133 -4.72 3.11 -6.04
C VAL A 133 -4.78 1.62 -6.38
N SER A 134 -3.66 0.92 -6.31
CA SER A 134 -3.61 -0.52 -6.62
C SER A 134 -4.42 -1.34 -5.61
N ARG A 135 -4.31 -1.01 -4.31
CA ARG A 135 -5.05 -1.69 -3.26
C ARG A 135 -6.54 -1.37 -3.32
N ASP A 136 -6.89 -0.09 -3.43
CA ASP A 136 -8.29 0.35 -3.47
C ASP A 136 -9.04 -0.31 -4.64
N LYS A 137 -8.42 -0.39 -5.82
CA LYS A 137 -8.99 -1.09 -6.98
C LYS A 137 -9.25 -2.58 -6.68
N MET A 138 -8.31 -3.26 -6.01
CA MET A 138 -8.48 -4.67 -5.65
C MET A 138 -9.63 -4.83 -4.64
N ILE A 139 -9.72 -3.99 -3.60
CA ILE A 139 -10.81 -4.04 -2.60
C ILE A 139 -12.16 -3.71 -3.24
N THR A 140 -12.21 -2.72 -4.14
CA THR A 140 -13.44 -2.38 -4.89
C THR A 140 -13.91 -3.55 -5.77
N ASN A 141 -13.00 -4.30 -6.37
CA ASN A 141 -13.38 -5.50 -7.13
C ASN A 141 -13.92 -6.60 -6.18
N LEU A 142 -13.27 -6.78 -5.04
CA LEU A 142 -13.71 -7.76 -4.04
C LEU A 142 -15.09 -7.42 -3.46
N SER A 143 -15.45 -6.13 -3.34
CA SER A 143 -16.76 -5.71 -2.84
C SER A 143 -17.93 -6.14 -3.72
N LYS A 144 -17.68 -6.45 -5.01
CA LYS A 144 -18.70 -6.97 -5.93
C LYS A 144 -19.10 -8.40 -5.60
N GLU A 145 -18.17 -9.20 -5.06
CA GLU A 145 -18.41 -10.58 -4.64
C GLU A 145 -18.98 -10.66 -3.23
N PHE A 146 -18.64 -9.68 -2.39
CA PHE A 146 -19.04 -9.60 -0.98
C PHE A 146 -19.84 -8.32 -0.73
N SER A 147 -21.09 -8.30 -1.20
CA SER A 147 -21.99 -7.18 -0.98
C SER A 147 -22.38 -7.03 0.51
N GLY A 148 -22.77 -5.83 0.91
CA GLY A 148 -23.23 -5.56 2.27
C GLY A 148 -22.15 -5.14 3.27
N TYR A 149 -20.86 -5.35 3.00
CA TYR A 149 -19.75 -4.87 3.84
C TYR A 149 -19.30 -3.44 3.49
N TYR A 150 -19.79 -2.88 2.38
CA TYR A 150 -19.46 -1.52 1.90
C TYR A 150 -17.95 -1.30 1.63
N TRP A 151 -17.25 -2.35 1.19
CA TRP A 151 -15.81 -2.30 0.94
C TRP A 151 -15.42 -1.38 -0.23
N ASP A 152 -16.32 -1.10 -1.12
CA ASP A 152 -16.20 -0.07 -2.18
C ASP A 152 -16.04 1.35 -1.64
N ARG A 153 -16.53 1.61 -0.42
CA ARG A 153 -16.49 2.90 0.27
C ARG A 153 -15.47 2.95 1.39
N ASN A 154 -15.49 1.96 2.28
CA ASN A 154 -14.61 1.92 3.45
C ASN A 154 -13.25 1.25 3.20
N PHE A 155 -13.02 0.64 2.02
CA PHE A 155 -11.78 -0.06 1.64
C PHE A 155 -11.30 -1.08 2.68
N GLY A 156 -12.27 -1.62 3.45
CA GLY A 156 -12.02 -2.59 4.50
C GLY A 156 -11.50 -2.02 5.82
N TYR A 157 -11.48 -0.71 5.99
CA TYR A 157 -11.17 -0.11 7.29
C TYR A 157 -12.35 -0.24 8.26
N GLY A 158 -12.05 -0.24 9.58
CA GLY A 158 -13.02 -0.44 10.66
C GLY A 158 -13.92 0.76 10.91
N THR A 159 -14.63 1.23 9.88
CA THR A 159 -15.67 2.24 10.03
C THR A 159 -16.88 1.65 10.76
N MET A 160 -17.71 2.48 11.39
CA MET A 160 -18.95 2.03 12.05
C MET A 160 -19.83 1.22 11.11
N GLN A 161 -19.93 1.61 9.83
CA GLN A 161 -20.68 0.89 8.81
C GLN A 161 -20.11 -0.52 8.57
N HIS A 162 -18.77 -0.66 8.51
CA HIS A 162 -18.13 -1.96 8.33
C HIS A 162 -18.32 -2.86 9.58
N LEU A 163 -18.16 -2.29 10.78
CA LEU A 163 -18.35 -3.04 12.02
C LEU A 163 -19.79 -3.54 12.20
N LYS A 164 -20.79 -2.71 11.88
CA LYS A 164 -22.21 -3.11 11.84
C LYS A 164 -22.45 -4.22 10.80
N ALA A 165 -21.82 -4.12 9.64
CA ALA A 165 -21.90 -5.16 8.61
C ALA A 165 -21.29 -6.49 9.07
N ILE A 166 -20.13 -6.47 9.72
CA ILE A 166 -19.51 -7.68 10.30
C ILE A 166 -20.44 -8.31 11.36
N LYS A 167 -21.04 -7.49 12.23
CA LYS A 167 -22.00 -7.99 13.24
C LYS A 167 -23.21 -8.67 12.61
N LYS A 168 -23.71 -8.15 11.47
CA LYS A 168 -24.90 -8.68 10.78
C LYS A 168 -24.58 -9.88 9.88
N LEU A 169 -23.47 -9.85 9.16
CA LEU A 169 -23.15 -10.81 8.08
C LEU A 169 -22.04 -11.81 8.46
N GLY A 170 -21.43 -11.61 9.63
CA GLY A 170 -20.28 -12.41 10.07
C GLY A 170 -18.96 -12.00 9.44
N VAL A 171 -17.91 -12.74 9.75
CA VAL A 171 -16.58 -12.60 9.15
C VAL A 171 -16.45 -13.45 7.90
N THR A 172 -15.63 -13.01 6.93
CA THR A 172 -15.34 -13.76 5.71
C THR A 172 -13.88 -14.22 5.70
N LYS A 173 -13.50 -15.09 4.76
CA LYS A 173 -12.10 -15.50 4.52
C LYS A 173 -11.14 -14.34 4.19
N HIS A 174 -11.67 -13.16 3.93
CA HIS A 174 -10.89 -11.96 3.64
C HIS A 174 -10.61 -11.11 4.88
N HIS A 175 -11.29 -11.36 6.00
CA HIS A 175 -11.01 -10.69 7.27
C HIS A 175 -9.71 -11.22 7.88
N ARG A 176 -8.98 -10.33 8.55
CA ARG A 176 -7.72 -10.64 9.24
C ARG A 176 -8.02 -11.14 10.65
N ASN A 177 -8.14 -12.44 10.80
CA ASN A 177 -8.63 -13.10 12.00
C ASN A 177 -7.77 -12.84 13.27
N THR A 178 -6.54 -12.43 13.12
CA THR A 178 -5.62 -12.10 14.23
C THR A 178 -5.72 -10.64 14.69
N PHE A 179 -6.55 -9.81 14.06
CA PHE A 179 -6.76 -8.43 14.49
C PHE A 179 -7.78 -8.40 15.63
N ASN A 180 -7.45 -7.69 16.73
CA ASN A 180 -8.30 -7.61 17.93
C ASN A 180 -9.75 -7.25 17.60
N THR A 181 -9.95 -6.27 16.69
CA THR A 181 -11.31 -5.90 16.24
C THR A 181 -12.05 -7.06 15.57
N ILE A 182 -11.39 -7.98 14.88
CA ILE A 182 -12.05 -9.14 14.28
C ILE A 182 -12.26 -10.24 15.31
N ILE A 183 -11.32 -10.42 16.23
CA ILE A 183 -11.45 -11.39 17.33
C ILE A 183 -12.71 -11.13 18.15
N SER A 184 -13.06 -9.85 18.39
CA SER A 184 -14.26 -9.48 19.17
C SER A 184 -15.59 -9.79 18.48
N PHE A 185 -15.58 -10.24 17.21
CA PHE A 185 -16.79 -10.66 16.48
C PHE A 185 -16.90 -12.18 16.30
N LYS A 186 -15.98 -12.95 16.86
CA LYS A 186 -16.01 -14.42 16.87
C LYS A 186 -16.58 -14.95 18.17
#